data_bc12f44e9ade129ca16ef95b95f79ee4
#
_entry.id   bc12f44e9ade129ca16ef95b95f79ee4
#
_cell.length_a   1.000
_cell.length_b   1.000
_cell.length_c   1.000
_cell.angle_alpha   90.00
_cell.angle_beta   90.00
_cell.angle_gamma   90.00
#
_symmetry.space_group_name_H-M   'P 1'
#
loop_
_entity.id
_entity.type
_entity.pdbx_description
1 polymer ?
#
loop_
_entity_poly.entity_id
_entity_poly.type
_entity_poly.pdbx_seq_one_letter_code
_entity_poly.pdbx_strand_id
1 'polypeptide(L)'
;MSNAWDDPRIRRGMTEQLAKRRARIAGGEAPLGWKVGFGAPAAMEKLKIGAPLVGFLMQRALVASGGTVSLAGWVKPVAEPEIAVHVGRDLAGGGDRAAAAAAIAALGPAIELADADLPFEDPEAILKGNIFQRHVILGERDASRAGGGTAGLTARVFRRDTQVAQTSDPEAATGKIVDIVRHVADVLAAFGETLSAGDVVIAGSVVPPLLVEADETGIDYALEPIGRVSVAFTR
;
A
#
# COMPACT_ATOMS: atom_id res chain seq x y z
N MET A 1 15.86 -22.46 0.81
CA MET A 1 14.40 -22.19 0.86
C MET A 1 14.05 -21.44 -0.40
N SER A 2 12.96 -21.81 -1.10
CA SER A 2 12.49 -21.04 -2.26
C SER A 2 11.93 -19.69 -1.79
N ASN A 3 12.18 -18.61 -2.52
CA ASN A 3 11.60 -17.32 -2.22
C ASN A 3 10.11 -17.30 -2.62
N ALA A 4 9.31 -16.43 -1.98
CA ALA A 4 7.88 -16.32 -2.28
C ALA A 4 7.59 -15.94 -3.75
N TRP A 5 8.50 -15.18 -4.38
CA TRP A 5 8.42 -14.80 -5.81
C TRP A 5 8.89 -15.88 -6.77
N ASP A 6 9.34 -17.05 -6.29
CA ASP A 6 9.63 -18.22 -7.12
C ASP A 6 8.34 -18.99 -7.50
N ASP A 7 7.21 -18.72 -6.83
CA ASP A 7 5.89 -19.22 -7.24
C ASP A 7 5.61 -18.81 -8.70
N PRO A 8 5.33 -19.74 -9.61
CA PRO A 8 5.10 -19.40 -11.02
C PRO A 8 3.94 -18.43 -11.26
N ARG A 9 2.91 -18.44 -10.39
CA ARG A 9 1.78 -17.51 -10.48
C ARG A 9 2.22 -16.08 -10.15
N ILE A 10 3.02 -15.93 -9.07
CA ILE A 10 3.59 -14.64 -8.66
C ILE A 10 4.54 -14.14 -9.74
N ARG A 11 5.41 -14.98 -10.26
CA ARG A 11 6.35 -14.61 -11.31
C ARG A 11 5.65 -14.10 -12.58
N ARG A 12 4.63 -14.80 -13.07
CA ARG A 12 3.87 -14.35 -14.26
C ARG A 12 3.10 -13.07 -13.98
N GLY A 13 2.41 -12.99 -12.84
CA GLY A 13 1.63 -11.81 -12.45
C GLY A 13 2.51 -10.56 -12.32
N MET A 14 3.65 -10.66 -11.63
CA MET A 14 4.60 -9.57 -11.47
C MET A 14 5.22 -9.15 -12.81
N THR A 15 5.60 -10.10 -13.68
CA THR A 15 6.17 -9.79 -14.99
C THR A 15 5.21 -8.93 -15.82
N GLU A 16 3.94 -9.30 -15.91
CA GLU A 16 2.93 -8.53 -16.64
C GLU A 16 2.62 -7.19 -15.96
N GLN A 17 2.51 -7.18 -14.64
CA GLN A 17 2.28 -5.96 -13.87
C GLN A 17 3.40 -4.92 -14.13
N LEU A 18 4.66 -5.33 -14.03
CA LEU A 18 5.80 -4.45 -14.25
C LEU A 18 5.94 -4.03 -15.72
N ALA A 19 5.56 -4.89 -16.67
CA ALA A 19 5.48 -4.48 -18.07
C ALA A 19 4.46 -3.33 -18.27
N LYS A 20 3.31 -3.40 -17.63
CA LYS A 20 2.31 -2.29 -17.63
C LYS A 20 2.87 -1.02 -16.99
N ARG A 21 3.56 -1.14 -15.84
CA ARG A 21 4.22 0.01 -15.20
C ARG A 21 5.23 0.66 -16.13
N ARG A 22 6.11 -0.11 -16.73
CA ARG A 22 7.15 0.39 -17.68
C ARG A 22 6.51 1.07 -18.88
N ALA A 23 5.44 0.52 -19.45
CA ALA A 23 4.70 1.13 -20.55
C ALA A 23 4.09 2.48 -20.16
N ARG A 24 3.53 2.61 -18.97
CA ARG A 24 3.00 3.89 -18.43
C ARG A 24 4.11 4.94 -18.28
N ILE A 25 5.26 4.54 -17.74
CA ILE A 25 6.44 5.41 -17.60
C ILE A 25 6.95 5.85 -18.98
N ALA A 26 7.08 4.92 -19.93
CA ALA A 26 7.48 5.25 -21.30
C ALA A 26 6.47 6.19 -22.00
N GLY A 27 5.20 6.14 -21.61
CA GLY A 27 4.13 7.06 -22.02
C GLY A 27 4.17 8.42 -21.30
N GLY A 28 5.17 8.68 -20.45
CA GLY A 28 5.36 9.97 -19.76
C GLY A 28 4.68 10.07 -18.40
N GLU A 29 4.11 8.98 -17.87
CA GLU A 29 3.54 9.00 -16.53
C GLU A 29 4.63 8.82 -15.46
N ALA A 30 4.64 9.70 -14.44
CA ALA A 30 5.63 9.63 -13.38
C ALA A 30 5.30 8.53 -12.36
N PRO A 31 6.28 7.72 -11.91
CA PRO A 31 6.11 6.80 -10.80
C PRO A 31 5.93 7.56 -9.49
N LEU A 32 5.21 6.96 -8.52
CA LEU A 32 5.07 7.46 -7.15
C LEU A 32 5.73 6.51 -6.15
N GLY A 33 5.68 5.21 -6.40
CA GLY A 33 6.21 4.21 -5.49
C GLY A 33 5.49 2.87 -5.59
N TRP A 34 5.25 2.23 -4.44
CA TRP A 34 4.81 0.84 -4.33
C TRP A 34 3.73 0.66 -3.28
N LYS A 35 3.01 -0.43 -3.36
CA LYS A 35 2.03 -0.84 -2.37
C LYS A 35 2.22 -2.30 -1.99
N VAL A 36 1.75 -2.66 -0.80
CA VAL A 36 1.70 -4.04 -0.33
C VAL A 36 0.24 -4.43 -0.09
N GLY A 37 -0.15 -5.58 -0.59
CA GLY A 37 -1.48 -6.13 -0.38
C GLY A 37 -1.46 -7.59 0.03
N PHE A 38 -2.57 -8.07 0.62
CA PHE A 38 -2.73 -9.46 1.07
C PHE A 38 -1.66 -9.91 2.08
N GLY A 39 -1.13 -9.00 2.91
CA GLY A 39 -0.11 -9.30 3.91
C GLY A 39 -0.66 -9.93 5.19
N ALA A 40 -1.96 -9.85 5.45
CA ALA A 40 -2.56 -10.50 6.60
C ALA A 40 -2.45 -12.04 6.50
N PRO A 41 -2.08 -12.76 7.58
CA PRO A 41 -1.85 -14.21 7.55
C PRO A 41 -3.01 -14.99 6.92
N ALA A 42 -4.25 -14.66 7.27
CA ALA A 42 -5.44 -15.32 6.71
C ALA A 42 -5.61 -15.09 5.20
N ALA A 43 -5.21 -13.91 4.69
CA ALA A 43 -5.24 -13.62 3.27
C ALA A 43 -4.15 -14.40 2.51
N MET A 44 -2.95 -14.47 3.07
CA MET A 44 -1.86 -15.28 2.51
C MET A 44 -2.21 -16.78 2.48
N GLU A 45 -2.80 -17.30 3.55
CA GLU A 45 -3.27 -18.69 3.62
C GLU A 45 -4.33 -18.97 2.54
N LYS A 46 -5.33 -18.12 2.41
CA LYS A 46 -6.39 -18.24 1.40
C LYS A 46 -5.82 -18.26 -0.03
N LEU A 47 -4.87 -17.40 -0.34
CA LEU A 47 -4.20 -17.34 -1.64
C LEU A 47 -3.11 -18.38 -1.82
N LYS A 48 -2.73 -19.09 -0.75
CA LYS A 48 -1.59 -20.04 -0.71
C LYS A 48 -0.31 -19.37 -1.23
N ILE A 49 0.00 -18.19 -0.69
CA ILE A 49 1.20 -17.40 -1.00
C ILE A 49 2.11 -17.32 0.23
N GLY A 50 3.42 -17.29 0.00
CA GLY A 50 4.42 -17.30 1.07
C GLY A 50 4.80 -15.91 1.61
N ALA A 51 4.34 -14.84 0.97
CA ALA A 51 4.59 -13.44 1.37
C ALA A 51 3.54 -12.50 0.76
N PRO A 52 3.44 -11.25 1.25
CA PRO A 52 2.56 -10.23 0.70
C PRO A 52 2.83 -9.96 -0.79
N LEU A 53 1.78 -9.57 -1.51
CA LEU A 53 1.90 -9.13 -2.90
C LEU A 53 2.37 -7.68 -2.97
N VAL A 54 3.18 -7.37 -3.99
CA VAL A 54 3.68 -6.00 -4.23
C VAL A 54 3.06 -5.45 -5.52
N GLY A 55 2.49 -4.25 -5.43
CA GLY A 55 1.94 -3.48 -6.55
C GLY A 55 2.67 -2.14 -6.73
N PHE A 56 2.37 -1.42 -7.81
CA PHE A 56 2.96 -0.10 -8.06
C PHE A 56 1.97 1.05 -7.88
N LEU A 57 2.49 2.21 -7.55
CA LEU A 57 1.78 3.48 -7.50
C LEU A 57 2.32 4.43 -8.58
N MET A 58 1.42 5.17 -9.23
CA MET A 58 1.77 6.22 -10.19
C MET A 58 1.25 7.58 -9.70
N GLN A 59 1.94 8.67 -10.04
CA GLN A 59 1.53 10.03 -9.64
C GLN A 59 0.10 10.37 -10.06
N ARG A 60 -0.37 9.83 -11.19
CA ARG A 60 -1.74 10.05 -11.67
C ARG A 60 -2.81 9.47 -10.73
N ALA A 61 -2.45 8.50 -9.89
CA ALA A 61 -3.35 7.90 -8.90
C ALA A 61 -3.41 8.70 -7.59
N LEU A 62 -2.49 9.66 -7.42
CA LEU A 62 -2.43 10.48 -6.21
C LEU A 62 -3.55 11.51 -6.20
N VAL A 63 -4.33 11.51 -5.13
CA VAL A 63 -5.37 12.50 -4.84
C VAL A 63 -4.94 13.29 -3.60
N ALA A 64 -5.13 14.59 -3.60
CA ALA A 64 -4.84 15.42 -2.45
C ALA A 64 -5.76 15.05 -1.26
N SER A 65 -5.26 15.12 -0.03
CA SER A 65 -6.09 14.97 1.16
C SER A 65 -7.23 16.01 1.17
N GLY A 66 -8.44 15.56 1.48
CA GLY A 66 -9.67 16.36 1.34
C GLY A 66 -10.25 16.39 -0.08
N GLY A 67 -9.57 15.77 -1.04
CA GLY A 67 -10.04 15.68 -2.43
C GLY A 67 -11.24 14.76 -2.60
N THR A 68 -11.88 14.84 -3.76
CA THR A 68 -13.07 14.05 -4.11
C THR A 68 -12.75 13.02 -5.19
N VAL A 69 -13.21 11.79 -5.00
CA VAL A 69 -13.10 10.70 -5.97
C VAL A 69 -14.50 10.27 -6.42
N SER A 70 -14.70 10.16 -7.73
CA SER A 70 -15.91 9.58 -8.27
C SER A 70 -15.83 8.06 -8.26
N LEU A 71 -16.78 7.42 -7.61
CA LEU A 71 -16.95 5.96 -7.60
C LEU A 71 -17.87 5.45 -8.72
N ALA A 72 -18.28 6.33 -9.64
CA ALA A 72 -19.11 5.94 -10.76
C ALA A 72 -18.44 4.83 -11.59
N GLY A 73 -19.15 3.73 -11.79
CA GLY A 73 -18.66 2.57 -12.53
C GLY A 73 -17.73 1.64 -11.75
N TRP A 74 -17.44 1.91 -10.49
CA TRP A 74 -16.71 0.94 -9.64
C TRP A 74 -17.62 -0.21 -9.24
N VAL A 75 -17.05 -1.41 -9.17
CA VAL A 75 -17.79 -2.65 -8.88
C VAL A 75 -17.88 -2.88 -7.37
N LYS A 76 -16.75 -2.79 -6.69
CA LYS A 76 -16.64 -3.04 -5.24
C LYS A 76 -15.58 -2.14 -4.63
N PRO A 77 -15.91 -0.86 -4.42
CA PRO A 77 -14.96 0.09 -3.85
C PRO A 77 -14.59 -0.25 -2.41
N VAL A 78 -13.31 -0.20 -2.12
CA VAL A 78 -12.73 -0.48 -0.81
C VAL A 78 -11.77 0.66 -0.46
N ALA A 79 -11.79 1.09 0.80
CA ALA A 79 -10.83 2.02 1.36
C ALA A 79 -9.97 1.30 2.41
N GLU A 80 -8.67 1.50 2.32
CA GLU A 80 -7.68 0.89 3.18
C GLU A 80 -6.83 1.98 3.85
N PRO A 81 -7.07 2.25 5.15
CA PRO A 81 -6.20 3.13 5.94
C PRO A 81 -4.84 2.46 6.16
N GLU A 82 -3.76 3.14 5.79
CA GLU A 82 -2.42 2.57 5.76
C GLU A 82 -1.37 3.50 6.36
N ILE A 83 -0.16 2.99 6.57
CA ILE A 83 1.03 3.80 6.80
C ILE A 83 1.75 3.99 5.46
N ALA A 84 1.96 5.26 5.08
CA ALA A 84 2.88 5.63 4.03
C ALA A 84 4.31 5.69 4.58
N VAL A 85 5.20 4.93 3.97
CA VAL A 85 6.64 4.95 4.24
C VAL A 85 7.32 5.76 3.15
N HIS A 86 7.97 6.86 3.51
CA HIS A 86 8.74 7.67 2.58
C HIS A 86 10.18 7.18 2.54
N VAL A 87 10.65 6.78 1.36
CA VAL A 87 11.99 6.23 1.15
C VAL A 87 12.97 7.38 0.91
N GLY A 88 14.00 7.48 1.73
CA GLY A 88 15.00 8.55 1.70
C GLY A 88 16.29 8.18 0.99
N ARG A 89 16.53 6.91 0.73
CA ARG A 89 17.69 6.41 -0.02
C ARG A 89 17.36 5.10 -0.71
N ASP A 90 18.06 4.80 -1.78
CA ASP A 90 17.91 3.54 -2.51
C ASP A 90 18.15 2.35 -1.58
N LEU A 91 17.35 1.31 -1.76
CA LEU A 91 17.49 0.04 -1.05
C LEU A 91 17.54 -1.10 -2.07
N ALA A 92 18.71 -1.71 -2.18
CA ALA A 92 18.87 -2.91 -2.97
C ALA A 92 18.25 -4.13 -2.28
N GLY A 93 17.84 -5.12 -3.06
CA GLY A 93 17.43 -6.42 -2.51
C GLY A 93 18.57 -7.15 -1.80
N GLY A 94 18.24 -8.04 -0.89
CA GLY A 94 19.19 -8.76 -0.04
C GLY A 94 19.75 -7.96 1.12
N GLY A 95 19.30 -6.72 1.32
CA GLY A 95 19.68 -5.89 2.46
C GLY A 95 19.16 -6.47 3.77
N ASP A 96 19.88 -6.21 4.85
CA ASP A 96 19.44 -6.58 6.19
C ASP A 96 18.38 -5.60 6.73
N ARG A 97 17.87 -5.90 7.92
CA ARG A 97 16.88 -5.08 8.60
C ARG A 97 17.40 -3.66 8.93
N ALA A 98 18.69 -3.52 9.20
CA ALA A 98 19.32 -2.22 9.50
C ALA A 98 19.37 -1.36 8.22
N ALA A 99 19.72 -1.93 7.08
CA ALA A 99 19.70 -1.25 5.79
C ALA A 99 18.28 -0.79 5.42
N ALA A 100 17.26 -1.64 5.61
CA ALA A 100 15.87 -1.29 5.37
C ALA A 100 15.41 -0.15 6.30
N ALA A 101 15.71 -0.21 7.59
CA ALA A 101 15.40 0.88 8.53
C ALA A 101 16.09 2.19 8.10
N ALA A 102 17.36 2.13 7.73
CA ALA A 102 18.12 3.30 7.28
C ALA A 102 17.58 3.92 5.97
N ALA A 103 16.83 3.17 5.16
CA ALA A 103 16.19 3.68 3.95
C ALA A 103 14.91 4.47 4.24
N ILE A 104 14.29 4.30 5.41
CA ILE A 104 13.04 4.97 5.79
C ILE A 104 13.36 6.38 6.29
N ALA A 105 12.87 7.40 5.59
CA ALA A 105 13.07 8.81 5.94
C ALA A 105 11.92 9.39 6.79
N ALA A 106 10.70 8.92 6.61
CA ALA A 106 9.53 9.39 7.33
C ALA A 106 8.38 8.40 7.26
N LEU A 107 7.40 8.53 8.15
CA LEU A 107 6.10 7.87 8.08
C LEU A 107 4.99 8.92 7.98
N GLY A 108 3.85 8.53 7.40
CA GLY A 108 2.65 9.35 7.31
C GLY A 108 1.38 8.51 7.18
N PRO A 109 0.19 9.07 7.39
CA PRO A 109 -1.06 8.39 7.08
C PRO A 109 -1.30 8.35 5.57
N ALA A 110 -1.90 7.26 5.10
CA ALA A 110 -2.38 7.12 3.73
C ALA A 110 -3.76 6.44 3.70
N ILE A 111 -4.54 6.71 2.67
CA ILE A 111 -5.70 5.91 2.30
C ILE A 111 -5.46 5.37 0.90
N GLU A 112 -5.48 4.04 0.73
CA GLU A 112 -5.63 3.45 -0.58
C GLU A 112 -7.11 3.31 -0.93
N LEU A 113 -7.46 3.60 -2.18
CA LEU A 113 -8.74 3.24 -2.75
C LEU A 113 -8.53 2.16 -3.81
N ALA A 114 -9.17 1.03 -3.59
CA ALA A 114 -9.14 -0.13 -4.47
C ALA A 114 -10.54 -0.46 -4.98
N ASP A 115 -10.65 -0.97 -6.21
CA ASP A 115 -11.89 -1.54 -6.72
C ASP A 115 -11.72 -3.06 -6.84
N ALA A 116 -12.27 -3.80 -5.91
CA ALA A 116 -12.16 -5.25 -5.81
C ALA A 116 -13.06 -5.96 -6.85
N ASP A 117 -12.81 -5.68 -8.12
CA ASP A 117 -13.60 -6.08 -9.28
C ASP A 117 -13.30 -7.50 -9.81
N LEU A 118 -12.35 -8.20 -9.21
CA LEU A 118 -11.97 -9.58 -9.55
C LEU A 118 -12.08 -10.50 -8.31
N PRO A 119 -12.26 -11.81 -8.53
CA PRO A 119 -12.18 -12.79 -7.44
C PRO A 119 -10.83 -12.78 -6.71
N PHE A 120 -10.86 -13.03 -5.39
CA PHE A 120 -9.69 -13.02 -4.51
C PHE A 120 -8.92 -14.35 -4.43
N GLU A 121 -9.12 -15.27 -5.38
CA GLU A 121 -8.53 -16.62 -5.33
C GLU A 121 -7.33 -16.81 -6.25
N ASP A 122 -7.12 -15.94 -7.22
CA ASP A 122 -6.03 -16.03 -8.20
C ASP A 122 -4.99 -14.91 -8.00
N PRO A 123 -3.84 -15.21 -7.35
CA PRO A 123 -2.80 -14.21 -7.12
C PRO A 123 -2.15 -13.69 -8.42
N GLU A 124 -2.16 -14.48 -9.50
CA GLU A 124 -1.66 -14.03 -10.80
C GLU A 124 -2.58 -12.96 -11.39
N ALA A 125 -3.90 -13.19 -11.41
CA ALA A 125 -4.87 -12.21 -11.88
C ALA A 125 -4.88 -10.94 -11.02
N ILE A 126 -4.79 -11.07 -9.70
CA ILE A 126 -4.68 -9.96 -8.76
C ILE A 126 -3.46 -9.09 -9.07
N LEU A 127 -2.28 -9.69 -9.27
CA LEU A 127 -1.06 -8.98 -9.64
C LEU A 127 -1.18 -8.29 -11.01
N LYS A 128 -1.70 -8.98 -12.02
CA LYS A 128 -1.95 -8.40 -13.35
C LYS A 128 -2.88 -7.17 -13.29
N GLY A 129 -3.83 -7.15 -12.34
CA GLY A 129 -4.72 -6.03 -12.03
C GLY A 129 -4.09 -4.97 -11.12
N ASN A 130 -2.78 -5.07 -10.80
CA ASN A 130 -2.10 -4.18 -9.87
C ASN A 130 -2.78 -4.15 -8.49
N ILE A 131 -3.21 -5.31 -8.01
CA ILE A 131 -3.84 -5.49 -6.68
C ILE A 131 -5.01 -4.50 -6.49
N PHE A 132 -5.89 -4.38 -7.50
CA PHE A 132 -7.11 -3.54 -7.48
C PHE A 132 -6.90 -2.03 -7.33
N GLN A 133 -5.66 -1.54 -7.27
CA GLN A 133 -5.32 -0.15 -6.98
C GLN A 133 -5.97 0.82 -7.97
N ARG A 134 -6.62 1.88 -7.44
CA ARG A 134 -7.20 2.99 -8.22
C ARG A 134 -6.58 4.32 -7.80
N HIS A 135 -6.68 4.70 -6.53
CA HIS A 135 -6.14 5.95 -6.02
C HIS A 135 -5.39 5.74 -4.70
N VAL A 136 -4.55 6.70 -4.38
CA VAL A 136 -3.90 6.83 -3.09
C VAL A 136 -3.99 8.27 -2.62
N ILE A 137 -4.27 8.47 -1.35
CA ILE A 137 -4.31 9.77 -0.69
C ILE A 137 -3.22 9.74 0.37
N LEU A 138 -2.30 10.70 0.34
CA LEU A 138 -1.21 10.81 1.29
C LEU A 138 -1.44 12.02 2.20
N GLY A 139 -1.26 11.83 3.51
CA GLY A 139 -1.24 12.89 4.48
C GLY A 139 0.17 13.45 4.72
N GLU A 140 0.30 14.27 5.76
CA GLU A 140 1.59 14.80 6.18
C GLU A 140 2.55 13.69 6.61
N ARG A 141 3.85 13.91 6.38
CA ARG A 141 4.91 13.00 6.77
C ARG A 141 5.65 13.50 8.00
N ASP A 142 5.98 12.60 8.90
CA ASP A 142 6.78 12.88 10.09
C ASP A 142 8.18 12.29 9.96
N ALA A 143 9.18 13.15 9.76
CA ALA A 143 10.58 12.77 9.65
C ALA A 143 11.18 12.30 11.00
N SER A 144 10.55 12.61 12.14
CA SER A 144 10.97 12.05 13.43
C SER A 144 10.78 10.52 13.51
N ARG A 145 10.00 9.97 12.59
CA ARG A 145 9.75 8.53 12.41
C ARG A 145 10.72 7.87 11.41
N ALA A 146 11.82 8.54 11.05
CA ALA A 146 12.90 7.91 10.30
C ALA A 146 13.33 6.61 10.99
N GLY A 147 13.64 5.57 10.18
CA GLY A 147 13.89 4.23 10.70
C GLY A 147 12.64 3.37 10.90
N GLY A 148 11.43 3.91 10.68
CA GLY A 148 10.18 3.14 10.66
C GLY A 148 9.57 2.85 12.04
N GLY A 149 9.92 3.63 13.08
CA GLY A 149 9.40 3.44 14.44
C GLY A 149 7.91 3.77 14.55
N THR A 150 7.08 2.78 14.92
CA THR A 150 5.63 2.91 15.08
C THR A 150 5.18 3.05 16.54
N ALA A 151 6.10 3.00 17.49
CA ALA A 151 5.78 3.11 18.92
C ALA A 151 5.00 4.41 19.23
N GLY A 152 3.89 4.27 19.96
CA GLY A 152 3.02 5.38 20.33
C GLY A 152 2.11 5.91 19.21
N LEU A 153 2.11 5.28 18.02
CA LEU A 153 1.12 5.60 16.99
C LEU A 153 -0.23 4.96 17.34
N THR A 154 -1.29 5.72 17.07
CA THR A 154 -2.67 5.22 17.13
C THR A 154 -3.37 5.56 15.83
N ALA A 155 -3.89 4.55 15.16
CA ALA A 155 -4.71 4.68 13.97
C ALA A 155 -6.18 4.77 14.35
N ARG A 156 -6.91 5.78 13.84
CA ARG A 156 -8.36 5.94 14.02
C ARG A 156 -9.02 6.25 12.70
N VAL A 157 -10.12 5.57 12.42
CA VAL A 157 -10.86 5.72 11.16
C VAL A 157 -12.28 6.19 11.46
N PHE A 158 -12.74 7.14 10.67
CA PHE A 158 -14.05 7.75 10.83
C PHE A 158 -14.85 7.66 9.53
N ARG A 159 -16.15 7.41 9.69
CA ARG A 159 -17.17 7.54 8.65
C ARG A 159 -18.21 8.53 9.15
N ARG A 160 -18.51 9.59 8.38
CA ARG A 160 -19.52 10.59 8.78
C ARG A 160 -19.31 11.07 10.24
N ASP A 161 -18.07 11.45 10.57
CA ASP A 161 -17.65 11.90 11.90
C ASP A 161 -17.75 10.85 13.02
N THR A 162 -18.17 9.62 12.71
CA THR A 162 -18.25 8.53 13.67
C THR A 162 -17.02 7.65 13.57
N GLN A 163 -16.32 7.43 14.70
CA GLN A 163 -15.20 6.51 14.73
C GLN A 163 -15.69 5.07 14.57
N VAL A 164 -15.21 4.40 13.49
CA VAL A 164 -15.61 3.03 13.14
C VAL A 164 -14.53 2.00 13.39
N ALA A 165 -13.25 2.43 13.48
CA ALA A 165 -12.14 1.54 13.79
C ALA A 165 -11.02 2.28 14.54
N GLN A 166 -10.24 1.52 15.31
CA GLN A 166 -9.05 2.00 15.99
C GLN A 166 -8.07 0.86 16.24
N THR A 167 -6.78 1.17 16.17
CA THR A 167 -5.71 0.31 16.69
C THR A 167 -4.57 1.14 17.27
N SER A 168 -4.00 0.68 18.37
CA SER A 168 -2.75 1.22 18.96
C SER A 168 -1.52 0.41 18.56
N ASP A 169 -1.69 -0.66 17.79
CA ASP A 169 -0.63 -1.41 17.14
C ASP A 169 -0.90 -1.49 15.64
N PRO A 170 -0.50 -0.48 14.87
CA PRO A 170 -0.77 -0.43 13.43
C PRO A 170 0.02 -1.48 12.62
N GLU A 171 0.96 -2.18 13.24
CA GLU A 171 1.71 -3.28 12.62
C GLU A 171 1.05 -4.66 12.85
N ALA A 172 0.04 -4.76 13.73
CA ALA A 172 -0.57 -6.04 14.08
C ALA A 172 -1.20 -6.77 12.89
N ALA A 173 -1.78 -6.01 11.94
CA ALA A 173 -2.47 -6.58 10.79
C ALA A 173 -1.53 -6.94 9.62
N THR A 174 -0.44 -6.22 9.44
CA THR A 174 0.40 -6.28 8.23
C THR A 174 1.84 -6.70 8.47
N GLY A 175 2.30 -6.66 9.71
CA GLY A 175 3.69 -6.94 10.08
C GLY A 175 4.52 -5.66 10.27
N LYS A 176 5.80 -5.84 10.59
CA LYS A 176 6.70 -4.74 10.90
C LYS A 176 7.03 -3.91 9.67
N ILE A 177 6.89 -2.59 9.77
CA ILE A 177 7.17 -1.64 8.66
C ILE A 177 8.54 -1.87 8.04
N VAL A 178 9.58 -2.07 8.85
CA VAL A 178 10.94 -2.32 8.35
C VAL A 178 11.04 -3.62 7.54
N ASP A 179 10.31 -4.67 7.97
CA ASP A 179 10.31 -5.95 7.26
C ASP A 179 9.51 -5.86 5.95
N ILE A 180 8.45 -5.06 5.93
CA ILE A 180 7.67 -4.76 4.70
C ILE A 180 8.55 -4.02 3.69
N VAL A 181 9.27 -2.98 4.11
CA VAL A 181 10.17 -2.22 3.22
C VAL A 181 11.27 -3.13 2.65
N ARG A 182 11.87 -4.00 3.48
CA ARG A 182 12.84 -4.99 3.04
C ARG A 182 12.24 -5.95 2.04
N HIS A 183 11.04 -6.49 2.32
CA HIS A 183 10.33 -7.39 1.42
C HIS A 183 10.05 -6.74 0.05
N VAL A 184 9.60 -5.48 0.04
CA VAL A 184 9.40 -4.73 -1.22
C VAL A 184 10.70 -4.66 -2.00
N ALA A 185 11.82 -4.26 -1.38
CA ALA A 185 13.13 -4.19 -2.04
C ALA A 185 13.58 -5.54 -2.60
N ASP A 186 13.38 -6.63 -1.84
CA ASP A 186 13.74 -7.99 -2.27
C ASP A 186 12.92 -8.44 -3.48
N VAL A 187 11.60 -8.21 -3.45
CA VAL A 187 10.71 -8.51 -4.59
C VAL A 187 11.13 -7.70 -5.81
N LEU A 188 11.32 -6.39 -5.67
CA LEU A 188 11.70 -5.51 -6.77
C LEU A 188 13.02 -5.98 -7.43
N ALA A 189 14.04 -6.26 -6.64
CA ALA A 189 15.32 -6.75 -7.14
C ALA A 189 15.20 -8.07 -7.92
N ALA A 190 14.32 -8.98 -7.47
CA ALA A 190 14.06 -10.24 -8.18
C ALA A 190 13.46 -10.05 -9.59
N PHE A 191 12.89 -8.87 -9.86
CA PHE A 191 12.30 -8.50 -11.16
C PHE A 191 13.05 -7.37 -11.88
N GLY A 192 14.25 -7.01 -11.41
CA GLY A 192 15.11 -6.01 -12.05
C GLY A 192 14.67 -4.56 -11.82
N GLU A 193 13.91 -4.32 -10.76
CA GLU A 193 13.53 -2.99 -10.26
C GLU A 193 14.30 -2.67 -8.97
N THR A 194 14.25 -1.40 -8.54
CA THR A 194 14.89 -0.95 -7.30
C THR A 194 13.90 -0.12 -6.49
N LEU A 195 13.90 -0.28 -5.18
CA LEU A 195 13.23 0.64 -4.29
C LEU A 195 14.11 1.88 -4.14
N SER A 196 13.66 3.01 -4.69
CA SER A 196 14.49 4.20 -4.89
C SER A 196 14.17 5.31 -3.90
N ALA A 197 15.15 6.16 -3.63
CA ALA A 197 14.94 7.40 -2.89
C ALA A 197 13.85 8.25 -3.57
N GLY A 198 12.90 8.73 -2.78
CA GLY A 198 11.71 9.45 -3.25
C GLY A 198 10.48 8.57 -3.47
N ASP A 199 10.61 7.23 -3.52
CA ASP A 199 9.46 6.34 -3.55
C ASP A 199 8.65 6.43 -2.25
N VAL A 200 7.35 6.19 -2.37
CA VAL A 200 6.45 5.95 -1.24
C VAL A 200 6.05 4.47 -1.25
N VAL A 201 6.09 3.82 -0.09
CA VAL A 201 5.52 2.48 0.09
C VAL A 201 4.31 2.58 1.00
N ILE A 202 3.11 2.21 0.53
CA ILE A 202 1.97 2.00 1.42
C ILE A 202 1.97 0.55 1.89
N ALA A 203 1.88 0.35 3.21
CA ALA A 203 2.37 -0.86 3.88
C ALA A 203 1.28 -1.90 4.18
N GLY A 204 0.08 -1.72 3.62
CA GLY A 204 -1.09 -2.55 3.88
C GLY A 204 -2.00 -1.96 4.95
N SER A 205 -3.26 -2.37 4.94
CA SER A 205 -4.28 -1.78 5.79
C SER A 205 -4.05 -2.06 7.28
N VAL A 206 -4.01 -1.01 8.09
CA VAL A 206 -3.79 -1.09 9.56
C VAL A 206 -5.02 -1.55 10.33
N VAL A 207 -6.18 -1.56 9.69
CA VAL A 207 -7.45 -2.11 10.18
C VAL A 207 -8.07 -2.96 9.06
N PRO A 208 -9.09 -3.80 9.30
CA PRO A 208 -9.75 -4.51 8.20
C PRO A 208 -10.19 -3.54 7.09
N PRO A 209 -9.97 -3.90 5.81
CA PRO A 209 -10.40 -3.07 4.67
C PRO A 209 -11.87 -2.69 4.76
N LEU A 210 -12.18 -1.42 4.47
CA LEU A 210 -13.51 -0.86 4.59
C LEU A 210 -14.23 -0.90 3.25
N LEU A 211 -15.26 -1.72 3.12
CA LEU A 211 -16.17 -1.62 1.97
C LEU A 211 -16.84 -0.23 1.98
N VAL A 212 -16.76 0.50 0.88
CA VAL A 212 -17.39 1.81 0.73
C VAL A 212 -18.85 1.61 0.38
N GLU A 213 -19.74 1.94 1.31
CA GLU A 213 -21.19 1.74 1.19
C GLU A 213 -21.80 2.69 0.17
N ALA A 214 -23.01 2.34 -0.30
CA ALA A 214 -23.67 3.10 -1.37
C ALA A 214 -23.96 4.57 -1.02
N ASP A 215 -24.21 4.86 0.26
CA ASP A 215 -24.48 6.19 0.80
C ASP A 215 -23.27 6.83 1.50
N GLU A 216 -22.07 6.20 1.39
CA GLU A 216 -20.83 6.74 1.95
C GLU A 216 -20.38 7.99 1.19
N THR A 217 -20.16 9.07 1.95
CA THR A 217 -19.74 10.37 1.38
C THR A 217 -18.26 10.66 1.56
N GLY A 218 -17.55 9.87 2.37
CA GLY A 218 -16.13 10.04 2.60
C GLY A 218 -15.61 9.22 3.78
N ILE A 219 -14.30 9.16 3.87
CA ILE A 219 -13.56 8.50 4.95
C ILE A 219 -12.47 9.44 5.44
N ASP A 220 -12.34 9.53 6.76
CA ASP A 220 -11.25 10.21 7.45
C ASP A 220 -10.39 9.18 8.18
N TYR A 221 -9.08 9.38 8.12
CA TYR A 221 -8.11 8.55 8.83
C TYR A 221 -7.10 9.42 9.57
N ALA A 222 -6.95 9.18 10.87
CA ALA A 222 -5.93 9.80 11.70
C ALA A 222 -4.88 8.77 12.10
N LEU A 223 -3.61 9.09 11.90
CA LEU A 223 -2.46 8.37 12.44
C LEU A 223 -1.78 9.28 13.47
N GLU A 224 -2.25 9.20 14.70
CA GLU A 224 -1.81 10.10 15.77
C GLU A 224 -0.45 9.65 16.35
N PRO A 225 0.47 10.59 16.66
CA PRO A 225 0.32 12.05 16.56
C PRO A 225 0.74 12.66 15.21
N ILE A 226 0.93 11.89 14.12
CA ILE A 226 1.52 12.37 12.86
C ILE A 226 0.56 13.31 12.13
N GLY A 227 -0.71 12.92 11.94
CA GLY A 227 -1.65 13.74 11.20
C GLY A 227 -2.90 13.00 10.72
N ARG A 228 -3.64 13.66 9.82
CA ARG A 228 -4.87 13.13 9.24
C ARG A 228 -4.83 13.15 7.71
N VAL A 229 -5.62 12.29 7.12
CA VAL A 229 -5.87 12.22 5.68
C VAL A 229 -7.35 11.89 5.47
N SER A 230 -7.95 12.50 4.45
CA SER A 230 -9.37 12.29 4.15
C SER A 230 -9.64 12.23 2.66
N VAL A 231 -10.76 11.62 2.29
CA VAL A 231 -11.26 11.58 0.91
C VAL A 231 -12.78 11.64 0.92
N ALA A 232 -13.35 12.46 0.03
CA ALA A 232 -14.78 12.51 -0.24
C ALA A 232 -15.14 11.66 -1.47
N PHE A 233 -16.37 11.16 -1.51
CA PHE A 233 -16.88 10.35 -2.61
C PHE A 233 -18.05 11.01 -3.32
N THR A 234 -18.13 10.82 -4.66
CA THR A 234 -19.30 11.08 -5.49
C THR A 234 -19.65 9.82 -6.32
N ARG A 235 -20.85 9.77 -6.86
CA ARG A 235 -21.32 8.68 -7.71
C ARG A 235 -21.99 9.22 -8.98
#